data_83829a20b4b8076cc1d1d6689835bf17
#
_entry.id   83829a20b4b8076cc1d1d6689835bf17
#
_cell.length_a   1.000
_cell.length_b   1.000
_cell.length_c   1.000
_cell.angle_alpha   90.00
_cell.angle_beta   90.00
_cell.angle_gamma   90.00
#
_symmetry.space_group_name_H-M   'P 1'
#
loop_
_entity.id
_entity.type
_entity.pdbx_description
1 polymer ?
#
loop_
_entity_poly.entity_id
_entity_poly.type
_entity_poly.pdbx_seq_one_letter_code
_entity_poly.pdbx_strand_id
1 'polypeptide(L)'
;MVSQQSSTVDLNAIKARQQKSWSAGDYAVIGATLIVISEELCEAVDLHAGQAVLDVATGSGNTAIAASRRFCQVTGIDYVPALLEVGRRRADAEHLPVTFHEGDAEHLPFADASFDVLLSTLGVMFAPNQEQAASELLRVCRSGGKIGLTNWTPSSFIGDVFRCIGKYIPPAPGLKSGALWGTEERLRELFGEGIASLQATTRTFMFRYRSAAHWMEIFSTYYGPIVTALQSLDTAGQQGLSQELIGWLEKYNIAKDGTLVVPSEYLEAVAVKR
;
A
#
# COMPACT_ATOMS: atom_id res chain seq x y z
N MET A 1 39.17 7.65 -19.84
CA MET A 1 38.46 7.33 -18.59
C MET A 1 37.14 8.11 -18.62
N VAL A 2 36.04 7.46 -18.95
CA VAL A 2 34.74 8.10 -18.89
C VAL A 2 34.23 7.92 -17.45
N SER A 3 34.14 9.02 -16.72
CA SER A 3 33.55 9.00 -15.36
C SER A 3 32.07 8.60 -15.49
N GLN A 4 31.72 7.41 -15.01
CA GLN A 4 30.33 7.06 -14.72
C GLN A 4 29.87 8.00 -13.59
N GLN A 5 29.17 9.08 -13.96
CA GLN A 5 28.33 9.79 -13.01
C GLN A 5 27.21 8.83 -12.59
N SER A 6 27.29 8.30 -11.38
CA SER A 6 26.14 7.68 -10.74
C SER A 6 25.08 8.76 -10.57
N SER A 7 24.09 8.80 -11.45
CA SER A 7 22.94 9.67 -11.26
C SER A 7 22.25 9.23 -9.96
N THR A 8 22.37 10.03 -8.93
CA THR A 8 21.60 9.83 -7.70
C THR A 8 20.11 9.88 -8.06
N VAL A 9 19.36 8.88 -7.63
CA VAL A 9 17.90 8.82 -7.86
C VAL A 9 17.25 10.04 -7.22
N ASP A 10 16.53 10.84 -8.01
CA ASP A 10 15.76 11.97 -7.48
C ASP A 10 14.46 11.47 -6.84
N LEU A 11 14.56 11.10 -5.56
CA LEU A 11 13.44 10.58 -4.78
C LEU A 11 12.31 11.60 -4.63
N ASN A 12 12.60 12.90 -4.58
CA ASN A 12 11.57 13.93 -4.46
C ASN A 12 10.74 14.06 -5.74
N ALA A 13 11.39 14.01 -6.91
CA ALA A 13 10.67 14.00 -8.18
C ALA A 13 9.82 12.72 -8.37
N ILE A 14 10.30 11.58 -7.89
CA ILE A 14 9.54 10.32 -7.89
C ILE A 14 8.33 10.44 -6.98
N LYS A 15 8.49 10.93 -5.76
CA LYS A 15 7.41 11.12 -4.78
C LYS A 15 6.32 12.05 -5.32
N ALA A 16 6.71 13.18 -5.93
CA ALA A 16 5.75 14.10 -6.54
C ALA A 16 4.94 13.43 -7.67
N ARG A 17 5.57 12.61 -8.50
CA ARG A 17 4.87 11.84 -9.54
C ARG A 17 3.93 10.79 -8.95
N GLN A 18 4.36 10.08 -7.91
CA GLN A 18 3.52 9.11 -7.21
C GLN A 18 2.31 9.78 -6.56
N GLN A 19 2.49 10.92 -5.86
CA GLN A 19 1.40 11.67 -5.28
C GLN A 19 0.37 12.08 -6.35
N LYS A 20 0.85 12.58 -7.50
CA LYS A 20 -0.03 12.88 -8.65
C LYS A 20 -0.76 11.64 -9.16
N SER A 21 -0.06 10.50 -9.23
CA SER A 21 -0.65 9.22 -9.66
C SER A 21 -1.75 8.77 -8.69
N TRP A 22 -1.50 8.77 -7.38
CA TRP A 22 -2.48 8.40 -6.36
C TRP A 22 -3.64 9.39 -6.24
N SER A 23 -3.44 10.64 -6.67
CA SER A 23 -4.49 11.66 -6.78
C SER A 23 -5.33 11.51 -8.05
N ALA A 24 -4.91 10.68 -9.01
CA ALA A 24 -5.65 10.40 -10.22
C ALA A 24 -6.68 9.28 -9.99
N GLY A 25 -7.88 9.47 -10.50
CA GLY A 25 -8.99 8.54 -10.24
C GLY A 25 -9.58 8.71 -8.83
N ASP A 26 -10.11 7.63 -8.27
CA ASP A 26 -10.64 7.57 -6.91
C ASP A 26 -10.28 6.23 -6.27
N TYR A 27 -9.12 6.19 -5.61
CA TYR A 27 -8.66 4.96 -4.97
C TYR A 27 -9.63 4.43 -3.90
N ALA A 28 -10.51 5.27 -3.33
CA ALA A 28 -11.47 4.82 -2.34
C ALA A 28 -12.42 3.73 -2.89
N VAL A 29 -12.73 3.75 -4.20
CA VAL A 29 -13.50 2.71 -4.87
C VAL A 29 -12.79 1.37 -4.86
N ILE A 30 -11.48 1.37 -5.13
CA ILE A 30 -10.64 0.16 -5.05
C ILE A 30 -10.45 -0.25 -3.59
N GLY A 31 -10.09 0.69 -2.73
CA GLY A 31 -9.86 0.47 -1.30
C GLY A 31 -11.07 -0.17 -0.61
N ALA A 32 -12.29 0.21 -0.98
CA ALA A 32 -13.52 -0.37 -0.40
C ALA A 32 -13.60 -1.90 -0.62
N THR A 33 -13.01 -2.43 -1.69
CA THR A 33 -12.99 -3.88 -1.93
C THR A 33 -11.95 -4.62 -1.08
N LEU A 34 -11.00 -3.90 -0.47
CA LEU A 34 -9.86 -4.44 0.28
C LEU A 34 -10.02 -4.34 1.81
N ILE A 35 -11.18 -3.90 2.31
CA ILE A 35 -11.44 -3.66 3.75
C ILE A 35 -11.08 -4.87 4.62
N VAL A 36 -11.36 -6.09 4.14
CA VAL A 36 -11.06 -7.31 4.89
C VAL A 36 -9.59 -7.43 5.27
N ILE A 37 -8.65 -7.01 4.40
CA ILE A 37 -7.21 -7.05 4.69
C ILE A 37 -6.87 -6.14 5.89
N SER A 38 -7.52 -4.98 5.98
CA SER A 38 -7.33 -4.05 7.10
C SER A 38 -7.88 -4.61 8.42
N GLU A 39 -9.04 -5.27 8.38
CA GLU A 39 -9.62 -5.92 9.55
C GLU A 39 -8.73 -7.07 10.02
N GLU A 40 -8.26 -7.94 9.11
CA GLU A 40 -7.35 -9.05 9.43
C GLU A 40 -6.04 -8.54 10.03
N LEU A 41 -5.46 -7.46 9.51
CA LEU A 41 -4.25 -6.87 10.08
C LEU A 41 -4.47 -6.37 11.52
N CYS A 42 -5.62 -5.76 11.81
CA CYS A 42 -5.97 -5.32 13.16
C CYS A 42 -6.07 -6.51 14.14
N GLU A 43 -6.58 -7.66 13.69
CA GLU A 43 -6.59 -8.90 14.50
C GLU A 43 -5.16 -9.47 14.65
N ALA A 44 -4.37 -9.49 13.57
CA ALA A 44 -3.01 -10.04 13.60
C ALA A 44 -2.09 -9.30 14.59
N VAL A 45 -2.22 -7.98 14.70
CA VAL A 45 -1.47 -7.19 15.70
C VAL A 45 -2.09 -7.26 17.10
N ASP A 46 -3.28 -7.86 17.25
CA ASP A 46 -3.99 -7.97 18.52
C ASP A 46 -4.19 -6.58 19.16
N LEU A 47 -5.02 -5.75 18.49
CA LEU A 47 -5.31 -4.40 18.97
C LEU A 47 -6.16 -4.40 20.26
N HIS A 48 -5.77 -3.56 21.20
CA HIS A 48 -6.50 -3.37 22.44
C HIS A 48 -7.05 -1.94 22.56
N ALA A 49 -8.22 -1.80 23.16
CA ALA A 49 -8.85 -0.51 23.39
C ALA A 49 -7.92 0.44 24.14
N GLY A 50 -7.91 1.70 23.74
CA GLY A 50 -7.09 2.76 24.34
C GLY A 50 -5.66 2.86 23.83
N GLN A 51 -5.17 1.91 23.01
CA GLN A 51 -3.85 2.01 22.39
C GLN A 51 -3.78 3.20 21.43
N ALA A 52 -2.64 3.89 21.42
CA ALA A 52 -2.31 4.91 20.44
C ALA A 52 -1.85 4.23 19.14
N VAL A 53 -2.62 4.39 18.07
CA VAL A 53 -2.40 3.73 16.77
C VAL A 53 -2.13 4.76 15.68
N LEU A 54 -1.09 4.55 14.88
CA LEU A 54 -0.83 5.31 13.66
C LEU A 54 -1.03 4.41 12.44
N ASP A 55 -1.95 4.78 11.55
CA ASP A 55 -2.12 4.16 10.24
C ASP A 55 -1.37 4.98 9.17
N VAL A 56 -0.25 4.43 8.66
CA VAL A 56 0.67 5.10 7.73
C VAL A 56 0.30 4.78 6.30
N ALA A 57 0.23 5.82 5.46
CA ALA A 57 -0.35 5.77 4.12
C ALA A 57 -1.79 5.23 4.17
N THR A 58 -2.58 5.87 5.03
CA THR A 58 -3.94 5.46 5.40
C THR A 58 -4.94 5.48 4.23
N GLY A 59 -4.62 6.24 3.17
CA GLY A 59 -5.51 6.43 2.03
C GLY A 59 -6.88 6.95 2.46
N SER A 60 -7.93 6.23 2.09
CA SER A 60 -9.32 6.53 2.49
C SER A 60 -9.71 5.96 3.86
N GLY A 61 -8.74 5.59 4.71
CA GLY A 61 -8.93 5.29 6.12
C GLY A 61 -9.39 3.87 6.44
N ASN A 62 -9.19 2.88 5.59
CA ASN A 62 -9.66 1.51 5.85
C ASN A 62 -9.15 0.98 7.19
N THR A 63 -7.84 1.03 7.40
CA THR A 63 -7.19 0.48 8.61
C THR A 63 -7.42 1.38 9.81
N ALA A 64 -7.38 2.70 9.62
CA ALA A 64 -7.69 3.67 10.67
C ALA A 64 -9.11 3.47 11.23
N ILE A 65 -10.10 3.27 10.36
CA ILE A 65 -11.50 3.00 10.73
C ILE A 65 -11.60 1.64 11.45
N ALA A 66 -10.95 0.59 10.91
CA ALA A 66 -10.93 -0.73 11.54
C ALA A 66 -10.34 -0.68 12.97
N ALA A 67 -9.23 0.05 13.17
CA ALA A 67 -8.63 0.25 14.49
C ALA A 67 -9.53 1.06 15.42
N SER A 68 -10.20 2.10 14.90
CA SER A 68 -11.11 2.93 15.71
C SER A 68 -12.36 2.16 16.17
N ARG A 69 -12.86 1.21 15.37
CA ARG A 69 -13.93 0.28 15.80
C ARG A 69 -13.52 -0.61 16.99
N ARG A 70 -12.20 -0.78 17.22
CA ARG A 70 -11.62 -1.48 18.37
C ARG A 70 -11.31 -0.54 19.53
N PHE A 71 -11.88 0.68 19.49
CA PHE A 71 -11.73 1.72 20.52
C PHE A 71 -10.29 2.17 20.77
N CYS A 72 -9.42 2.08 19.75
CA CYS A 72 -8.09 2.66 19.77
C CYS A 72 -8.15 4.19 19.58
N GLN A 73 -7.11 4.90 20.03
CA GLN A 73 -6.87 6.32 19.75
C GLN A 73 -6.11 6.39 18.41
N VAL A 74 -6.81 6.69 17.32
CA VAL A 74 -6.30 6.49 15.97
C VAL A 74 -5.94 7.79 15.27
N THR A 75 -4.73 7.81 14.72
CA THR A 75 -4.27 8.82 13.76
C THR A 75 -4.00 8.13 12.42
N GLY A 76 -4.55 8.66 11.33
CA GLY A 76 -4.23 8.26 9.96
C GLY A 76 -3.39 9.33 9.28
N ILE A 77 -2.34 8.95 8.55
CA ILE A 77 -1.51 9.88 7.79
C ILE A 77 -1.38 9.44 6.33
N ASP A 78 -1.54 10.39 5.41
CA ASP A 78 -1.35 10.18 3.97
C ASP A 78 -0.93 11.49 3.31
N TYR A 79 -0.20 11.42 2.21
CA TYR A 79 0.22 12.61 1.47
C TYR A 79 -0.77 13.02 0.36
N VAL A 80 -1.92 12.33 0.21
CA VAL A 80 -2.99 12.64 -0.75
C VAL A 80 -4.20 13.23 -0.02
N PRO A 81 -4.38 14.56 0.00
CA PRO A 81 -5.46 15.22 0.76
C PRO A 81 -6.86 14.75 0.38
N ALA A 82 -7.09 14.46 -0.90
CA ALA A 82 -8.40 13.99 -1.38
C ALA A 82 -8.81 12.64 -0.76
N LEU A 83 -7.86 11.72 -0.54
CA LEU A 83 -8.12 10.45 0.12
C LEU A 83 -8.44 10.64 1.61
N LEU A 84 -7.70 11.53 2.28
CA LEU A 84 -7.97 11.87 3.70
C LEU A 84 -9.37 12.45 3.89
N GLU A 85 -9.83 13.26 2.94
CA GLU A 85 -11.19 13.81 2.99
C GLU A 85 -12.26 12.71 2.86
N VAL A 86 -12.05 11.71 2.02
CA VAL A 86 -12.90 10.51 1.97
C VAL A 86 -12.85 9.75 3.30
N GLY A 87 -11.64 9.59 3.87
CA GLY A 87 -11.44 8.95 5.17
C GLY A 87 -12.23 9.64 6.29
N ARG A 88 -12.17 10.98 6.37
CA ARG A 88 -12.95 11.78 7.35
C ARG A 88 -14.45 11.53 7.21
N ARG A 89 -14.99 11.67 6.00
CA ARG A 89 -16.43 11.43 5.77
C ARG A 89 -16.87 10.01 6.14
N ARG A 90 -16.03 9.02 5.91
CA ARG A 90 -16.31 7.63 6.28
C ARG A 90 -16.30 7.44 7.80
N ALA A 91 -15.29 7.98 8.49
CA ALA A 91 -15.20 7.93 9.94
C ALA A 91 -16.38 8.67 10.60
N ASP A 92 -16.74 9.86 10.09
CA ASP A 92 -17.88 10.65 10.56
C ASP A 92 -19.20 9.89 10.38
N ALA A 93 -19.40 9.20 9.26
CA ALA A 93 -20.61 8.41 9.01
C ALA A 93 -20.78 7.25 10.00
N GLU A 94 -19.70 6.73 10.56
CA GLU A 94 -19.69 5.70 11.60
C GLU A 94 -19.50 6.29 13.02
N HIS A 95 -19.47 7.63 13.18
CA HIS A 95 -19.21 8.32 14.44
C HIS A 95 -17.91 7.89 15.14
N LEU A 96 -16.86 7.60 14.34
CA LEU A 96 -15.57 7.15 14.84
C LEU A 96 -14.57 8.31 14.99
N PRO A 97 -13.91 8.46 16.16
CA PRO A 97 -12.98 9.57 16.41
C PRO A 97 -11.60 9.28 15.82
N VAL A 98 -11.47 9.37 14.50
CA VAL A 98 -10.18 9.23 13.79
C VAL A 98 -9.63 10.61 13.46
N THR A 99 -8.36 10.87 13.79
CA THR A 99 -7.65 12.08 13.38
C THR A 99 -6.87 11.81 12.09
N PHE A 100 -7.10 12.63 11.05
CA PHE A 100 -6.39 12.47 9.77
C PHE A 100 -5.45 13.65 9.52
N HIS A 101 -4.17 13.34 9.24
CA HIS A 101 -3.11 14.30 8.93
C HIS A 101 -2.60 14.13 7.51
N GLU A 102 -2.32 15.25 6.85
CA GLU A 102 -1.49 15.21 5.64
C GLU A 102 -0.03 15.07 6.01
N GLY A 103 0.69 14.14 5.38
CA GLY A 103 2.11 13.95 5.65
C GLY A 103 2.71 12.78 4.90
N ASP A 104 4.03 12.69 4.99
CA ASP A 104 4.88 11.78 4.24
C ASP A 104 5.36 10.65 5.15
N ALA A 105 5.19 9.39 4.71
CA ALA A 105 5.67 8.20 5.42
C ALA A 105 7.21 8.18 5.64
N GLU A 106 7.96 8.92 4.81
CA GLU A 106 9.40 9.04 4.94
C GLU A 106 9.82 10.18 5.92
N HIS A 107 8.87 11.00 6.39
CA HIS A 107 9.10 12.10 7.33
C HIS A 107 7.87 12.31 8.20
N LEU A 108 7.65 11.39 9.15
CA LEU A 108 6.47 11.41 10.00
C LEU A 108 6.54 12.59 11.00
N PRO A 109 5.53 13.48 11.04
CA PRO A 109 5.54 14.69 11.89
C PRO A 109 5.17 14.40 13.35
N PHE A 110 5.65 13.28 13.89
CA PHE A 110 5.40 12.84 15.26
C PHE A 110 6.70 12.66 16.03
N ALA A 111 6.65 12.83 17.34
CA ALA A 111 7.80 12.60 18.22
C ALA A 111 8.18 11.10 18.24
N ASP A 112 9.41 10.82 18.66
CA ASP A 112 9.88 9.45 18.87
C ASP A 112 8.99 8.73 19.88
N ALA A 113 8.78 7.44 19.70
CA ALA A 113 8.05 6.58 20.61
C ALA A 113 6.63 7.11 20.99
N SER A 114 5.90 7.66 20.00
CA SER A 114 4.57 8.25 20.22
C SER A 114 3.42 7.25 20.17
N PHE A 115 3.60 6.10 19.51
CA PHE A 115 2.53 5.16 19.23
C PHE A 115 2.81 3.77 19.80
N ASP A 116 1.76 3.11 20.29
CA ASP A 116 1.81 1.72 20.75
C ASP A 116 1.84 0.75 19.58
N VAL A 117 1.09 1.07 18.51
CA VAL A 117 0.97 0.25 17.30
C VAL A 117 1.03 1.13 16.06
N LEU A 118 1.80 0.68 15.07
CA LEU A 118 1.80 1.23 13.72
C LEU A 118 1.18 0.23 12.77
N LEU A 119 0.37 0.73 11.85
CA LEU A 119 -0.29 -0.07 10.83
C LEU A 119 -0.02 0.53 9.45
N SER A 120 0.10 -0.31 8.44
CA SER A 120 0.03 0.11 7.04
C SER A 120 -0.47 -1.04 6.18
N THR A 121 -1.65 -0.85 5.59
CA THR A 121 -2.26 -1.84 4.70
C THR A 121 -2.04 -1.43 3.25
N LEU A 122 -1.15 -2.15 2.56
CA LEU A 122 -0.84 -1.95 1.14
C LEU A 122 -0.43 -0.50 0.79
N GLY A 123 0.12 0.25 1.76
CA GLY A 123 0.39 1.67 1.65
C GLY A 123 1.90 1.99 1.64
N VAL A 124 2.59 1.76 2.76
CA VAL A 124 4.02 2.14 2.95
C VAL A 124 4.95 1.51 1.91
N MET A 125 4.58 0.38 1.33
CA MET A 125 5.33 -0.30 0.26
C MET A 125 5.58 0.60 -0.97
N PHE A 126 4.80 1.65 -1.15
CA PHE A 126 4.94 2.59 -2.25
C PHE A 126 5.87 3.78 -1.92
N ALA A 127 6.40 3.88 -0.71
CA ALA A 127 7.40 4.89 -0.37
C ALA A 127 8.68 4.67 -1.19
N PRO A 128 9.14 5.66 -1.96
CA PRO A 128 10.32 5.49 -2.81
C PRO A 128 11.62 5.27 -2.03
N ASN A 129 11.77 5.89 -0.86
CA ASN A 129 12.87 5.64 0.07
C ASN A 129 12.43 4.63 1.15
N GLN A 130 12.53 3.35 0.80
CA GLN A 130 12.08 2.26 1.67
C GLN A 130 12.81 2.25 3.03
N GLU A 131 14.11 2.53 3.02
CA GLU A 131 14.95 2.58 4.22
C GLU A 131 14.52 3.71 5.15
N GLN A 132 14.24 4.88 4.58
CA GLN A 132 13.78 6.03 5.35
C GLN A 132 12.39 5.78 5.95
N ALA A 133 11.45 5.24 5.15
CA ALA A 133 10.12 4.91 5.64
C ALA A 133 10.18 3.89 6.79
N ALA A 134 10.98 2.84 6.67
CA ALA A 134 11.18 1.85 7.73
C ALA A 134 11.81 2.46 9.00
N SER A 135 12.79 3.37 8.84
CA SER A 135 13.39 4.10 9.95
C SER A 135 12.37 4.96 10.70
N GLU A 136 11.49 5.65 9.97
CA GLU A 136 10.43 6.46 10.58
C GLU A 136 9.39 5.60 11.31
N LEU A 137 8.99 4.45 10.75
CA LEU A 137 8.14 3.50 11.46
C LEU A 137 8.77 3.06 12.78
N LEU A 138 10.05 2.70 12.77
CA LEU A 138 10.78 2.36 13.99
C LEU A 138 10.86 3.54 14.96
N ARG A 139 11.15 4.75 14.47
CA ARG A 139 11.35 5.92 15.32
C ARG A 139 10.09 6.28 16.12
N VAL A 140 8.93 6.33 15.45
CA VAL A 140 7.69 6.77 16.12
C VAL A 140 7.00 5.66 16.92
N CYS A 141 7.36 4.39 16.71
CA CYS A 141 6.87 3.26 17.50
C CYS A 141 7.55 3.25 18.88
N ARG A 142 6.84 2.93 19.93
CA ARG A 142 7.40 2.73 21.30
C ARG A 142 8.21 1.44 21.35
N SER A 143 9.17 1.36 22.28
CA SER A 143 9.82 0.09 22.62
C SER A 143 8.77 -0.91 23.10
N GLY A 144 8.84 -2.14 22.61
CA GLY A 144 7.80 -3.17 22.82
C GLY A 144 6.52 -2.97 22.02
N GLY A 145 6.39 -1.86 21.27
CA GLY A 145 5.25 -1.60 20.38
C GLY A 145 5.28 -2.51 19.14
N LYS A 146 4.16 -2.60 18.46
CA LYS A 146 3.98 -3.45 17.29
C LYS A 146 3.94 -2.63 15.99
N ILE A 147 4.50 -3.18 14.91
CA ILE A 147 4.40 -2.65 13.55
C ILE A 147 3.74 -3.73 12.71
N GLY A 148 2.49 -3.50 12.31
CA GLY A 148 1.69 -4.38 11.47
C GLY A 148 1.67 -3.88 10.02
N LEU A 149 2.05 -4.72 9.09
CA LEU A 149 2.14 -4.39 7.67
C LEU A 149 1.45 -5.45 6.82
N THR A 150 0.76 -5.02 5.75
CA THR A 150 0.40 -5.92 4.66
C THR A 150 0.95 -5.37 3.35
N ASN A 151 1.58 -6.24 2.56
CA ASN A 151 2.23 -5.83 1.31
C ASN A 151 2.05 -6.92 0.25
N TRP A 152 1.73 -6.54 -1.00
CA TRP A 152 1.65 -7.48 -2.11
C TRP A 152 2.99 -8.16 -2.33
N THR A 153 2.98 -9.50 -2.52
CA THR A 153 4.20 -10.25 -2.81
C THR A 153 4.66 -10.05 -4.26
N PRO A 154 5.97 -10.14 -4.54
CA PRO A 154 6.48 -10.01 -5.91
C PRO A 154 5.96 -11.08 -6.88
N SER A 155 5.61 -12.27 -6.35
CA SER A 155 5.13 -13.43 -7.12
C SER A 155 3.63 -13.49 -7.31
N SER A 156 2.87 -12.54 -6.73
CA SER A 156 1.41 -12.49 -6.82
C SER A 156 0.90 -11.90 -8.14
N PHE A 157 -0.43 -12.04 -8.38
CA PHE A 157 -1.11 -11.36 -9.48
C PHE A 157 -0.81 -9.84 -9.50
N ILE A 158 -0.89 -9.16 -8.35
CA ILE A 158 -0.56 -7.72 -8.28
C ILE A 158 0.93 -7.47 -8.54
N GLY A 159 1.82 -8.38 -8.15
CA GLY A 159 3.24 -8.32 -8.54
C GLY A 159 3.42 -8.38 -10.06
N ASP A 160 2.64 -9.22 -10.76
CA ASP A 160 2.62 -9.27 -12.22
C ASP A 160 2.03 -8.00 -12.84
N VAL A 161 0.97 -7.41 -12.24
CA VAL A 161 0.42 -6.11 -12.65
C VAL A 161 1.49 -5.02 -12.57
N PHE A 162 2.27 -4.96 -11.48
CA PHE A 162 3.36 -3.98 -11.34
C PHE A 162 4.44 -4.18 -12.41
N ARG A 163 4.83 -5.44 -12.70
CA ARG A 163 5.80 -5.75 -13.76
C ARG A 163 5.25 -5.39 -15.15
N CYS A 164 3.98 -5.68 -15.39
CA CYS A 164 3.32 -5.32 -16.64
C CYS A 164 3.35 -3.80 -16.86
N ILE A 165 2.90 -3.01 -15.88
CA ILE A 165 2.97 -1.53 -15.95
C ILE A 165 4.42 -1.08 -16.18
N GLY A 166 5.39 -1.68 -15.47
CA GLY A 166 6.82 -1.34 -15.57
C GLY A 166 7.44 -1.59 -16.93
N LYS A 167 6.89 -2.47 -17.77
CA LYS A 167 7.34 -2.66 -19.18
C LYS A 167 6.99 -1.44 -20.05
N TYR A 168 5.82 -0.84 -19.82
CA TYR A 168 5.32 0.30 -20.61
C TYR A 168 5.81 1.63 -20.01
N ILE A 169 5.89 1.71 -18.70
CA ILE A 169 6.36 2.88 -17.93
C ILE A 169 7.50 2.42 -17.02
N PRO A 170 8.73 2.35 -17.54
CA PRO A 170 9.86 1.91 -16.74
C PRO A 170 10.05 2.76 -15.49
N PRO A 171 10.29 2.15 -14.32
CA PRO A 171 10.62 2.87 -13.11
C PRO A 171 11.94 3.64 -13.27
N ALA A 172 12.13 4.67 -12.45
CA ALA A 172 13.39 5.39 -12.42
C ALA A 172 14.57 4.42 -12.12
N PRO A 173 15.72 4.55 -12.81
CA PRO A 173 16.88 3.71 -12.56
C PRO A 173 17.28 3.75 -11.07
N GLY A 174 17.48 2.57 -10.47
CA GLY A 174 17.86 2.44 -9.06
C GLY A 174 16.69 2.47 -8.07
N LEU A 175 15.45 2.73 -8.50
CA LEU A 175 14.28 2.62 -7.64
C LEU A 175 13.98 1.15 -7.35
N LYS A 176 13.91 0.80 -6.07
CA LYS A 176 13.52 -0.55 -5.63
C LYS A 176 12.01 -0.76 -5.81
N SER A 177 11.62 -1.95 -6.24
CA SER A 177 10.20 -2.31 -6.35
C SER A 177 9.52 -2.28 -4.98
N GLY A 178 8.35 -1.66 -4.91
CA GLY A 178 7.52 -1.68 -3.70
C GLY A 178 7.10 -3.10 -3.28
N ALA A 179 6.93 -4.02 -4.24
CA ALA A 179 6.58 -5.40 -3.95
C ALA A 179 7.65 -6.15 -3.11
N LEU A 180 8.87 -5.64 -3.00
CA LEU A 180 9.90 -6.20 -2.11
C LEU A 180 9.47 -6.17 -0.64
N TRP A 181 8.68 -5.19 -0.20
CA TRP A 181 8.08 -5.16 1.14
C TRP A 181 7.20 -6.40 1.42
N GLY A 182 6.72 -7.05 0.38
CA GLY A 182 5.97 -8.32 0.44
C GLY A 182 6.87 -9.56 0.60
N THR A 183 8.10 -9.41 1.07
CA THR A 183 9.02 -10.51 1.40
C THR A 183 9.56 -10.37 2.82
N GLU A 184 9.63 -11.49 3.55
CA GLU A 184 10.17 -11.49 4.92
C GLU A 184 11.65 -11.05 4.92
N GLU A 185 12.42 -11.47 3.92
CA GLU A 185 13.83 -11.10 3.76
C GLU A 185 13.99 -9.58 3.74
N ARG A 186 13.19 -8.89 2.90
CA ARG A 186 13.26 -7.44 2.81
C ARG A 186 12.85 -6.74 4.09
N LEU A 187 11.84 -7.22 4.79
CA LEU A 187 11.42 -6.65 6.08
C LEU A 187 12.52 -6.80 7.14
N ARG A 188 13.22 -7.95 7.16
CA ARG A 188 14.38 -8.16 8.05
C ARG A 188 15.54 -7.24 7.72
N GLU A 189 15.81 -6.97 6.44
CA GLU A 189 16.80 -5.98 6.03
C GLU A 189 16.43 -4.57 6.49
N LEU A 190 15.16 -4.16 6.27
CA LEU A 190 14.68 -2.81 6.55
C LEU A 190 14.66 -2.50 8.06
N PHE A 191 14.21 -3.45 8.87
CA PHE A 191 14.09 -3.24 10.32
C PHE A 191 15.35 -3.63 11.09
N GLY A 192 16.18 -4.52 10.56
CA GLY A 192 17.46 -4.94 11.14
C GLY A 192 17.38 -5.25 12.64
N GLU A 193 18.30 -4.68 13.40
CA GLU A 193 18.38 -4.81 14.85
C GLU A 193 17.30 -4.00 15.60
N GLY A 194 16.48 -3.19 14.90
CA GLY A 194 15.43 -2.36 15.50
C GLY A 194 14.24 -3.17 16.02
N ILE A 195 14.11 -4.44 15.64
CA ILE A 195 13.02 -5.32 16.08
C ILE A 195 13.51 -6.48 16.95
N ALA A 196 12.66 -6.88 17.90
CA ALA A 196 12.88 -8.05 18.75
C ALA A 196 12.38 -9.33 18.08
N SER A 197 11.30 -9.23 17.29
CA SER A 197 10.71 -10.35 16.57
C SER A 197 10.01 -9.87 15.30
N LEU A 198 9.87 -10.78 14.34
CA LEU A 198 9.06 -10.62 13.15
C LEU A 198 8.29 -11.92 12.90
N GLN A 199 6.97 -11.83 12.91
CA GLN A 199 6.08 -12.89 12.44
C GLN A 199 5.56 -12.46 11.07
N ALA A 200 5.74 -13.34 10.06
CA ALA A 200 5.32 -13.08 8.69
C ALA A 200 4.48 -14.26 8.19
N THR A 201 3.32 -13.98 7.62
CA THR A 201 2.36 -14.98 7.13
C THR A 201 1.91 -14.57 5.73
N THR A 202 2.06 -15.45 4.75
CA THR A 202 1.48 -15.24 3.42
C THR A 202 -0.01 -15.53 3.48
N ARG A 203 -0.80 -14.55 3.01
CA ARG A 203 -2.24 -14.66 2.89
C ARG A 203 -2.67 -14.44 1.45
N THR A 204 -3.89 -14.80 1.11
CA THR A 204 -4.44 -14.65 -0.24
C THR A 204 -5.70 -13.82 -0.20
N PHE A 205 -5.71 -12.72 -0.95
CA PHE A 205 -6.90 -11.95 -1.24
C PHE A 205 -7.52 -12.40 -2.57
N MET A 206 -8.85 -12.49 -2.63
CA MET A 206 -9.58 -12.86 -3.85
C MET A 206 -10.22 -11.62 -4.48
N PHE A 207 -9.66 -11.14 -5.57
CA PHE A 207 -10.32 -10.16 -6.42
C PHE A 207 -11.56 -10.78 -7.06
N ARG A 208 -12.72 -10.13 -6.93
CA ARG A 208 -14.00 -10.62 -7.43
C ARG A 208 -14.67 -9.57 -8.27
N TYR A 209 -14.82 -9.84 -9.56
CA TYR A 209 -15.42 -8.94 -10.54
C TYR A 209 -16.37 -9.70 -11.46
N ARG A 210 -17.22 -8.99 -12.19
CA ARG A 210 -18.17 -9.60 -13.15
C ARG A 210 -17.43 -10.27 -14.32
N SER A 211 -16.27 -9.71 -14.73
CA SER A 211 -15.42 -10.21 -15.81
C SER A 211 -14.07 -9.53 -15.80
N ALA A 212 -13.11 -9.98 -16.61
CA ALA A 212 -11.84 -9.28 -16.84
C ALA A 212 -12.06 -7.85 -17.41
N ALA A 213 -13.01 -7.70 -18.33
CA ALA A 213 -13.38 -6.38 -18.86
C ALA A 213 -13.91 -5.43 -17.76
N HIS A 214 -14.73 -5.93 -16.84
CA HIS A 214 -15.20 -5.14 -15.71
C HIS A 214 -14.07 -4.73 -14.74
N TRP A 215 -13.10 -5.62 -14.49
CA TRP A 215 -11.92 -5.26 -13.72
C TRP A 215 -11.14 -4.13 -14.41
N MET A 216 -10.91 -4.25 -15.73
CA MET A 216 -10.24 -3.23 -16.52
C MET A 216 -10.99 -1.89 -16.47
N GLU A 217 -12.32 -1.88 -16.62
CA GLU A 217 -13.16 -0.68 -16.49
C GLU A 217 -12.93 0.01 -15.15
N ILE A 218 -13.01 -0.74 -14.05
CA ILE A 218 -12.83 -0.21 -12.69
C ILE A 218 -11.40 0.30 -12.48
N PHE A 219 -10.38 -0.49 -12.84
CA PHE A 219 -9.00 -0.12 -12.58
C PHE A 219 -8.48 1.00 -13.50
N SER A 220 -8.92 1.05 -14.77
CA SER A 220 -8.58 2.14 -15.68
C SER A 220 -9.30 3.46 -15.33
N THR A 221 -10.36 3.41 -14.52
CA THR A 221 -11.11 4.60 -14.08
C THR A 221 -10.65 5.10 -12.73
N TYR A 222 -10.38 4.18 -11.77
CA TYR A 222 -10.22 4.52 -10.36
C TYR A 222 -8.83 4.23 -9.79
N TYR A 223 -8.04 3.32 -10.38
CA TYR A 223 -6.72 2.98 -9.86
C TYR A 223 -5.65 3.90 -10.44
N GLY A 224 -5.22 4.90 -9.69
CA GLY A 224 -4.32 5.95 -10.13
C GLY A 224 -3.09 5.48 -10.94
N PRO A 225 -2.35 4.43 -10.53
CA PRO A 225 -1.23 3.92 -11.30
C PRO A 225 -1.58 3.44 -12.72
N ILE A 226 -2.73 2.78 -12.93
CA ILE A 226 -3.18 2.38 -14.28
C ILE A 226 -3.74 3.59 -15.04
N VAL A 227 -4.52 4.46 -14.38
CA VAL A 227 -5.02 5.72 -14.98
C VAL A 227 -3.87 6.53 -15.57
N THR A 228 -2.84 6.81 -14.77
CA THR A 228 -1.68 7.61 -15.21
C THR A 228 -0.82 6.90 -16.23
N ALA A 229 -0.66 5.58 -16.15
CA ALA A 229 0.04 4.80 -17.16
C ALA A 229 -0.66 4.92 -18.52
N LEU A 230 -1.96 4.67 -18.58
CA LEU A 230 -2.74 4.79 -19.83
C LEU A 230 -2.71 6.20 -20.39
N GLN A 231 -2.82 7.25 -19.55
CA GLN A 231 -2.76 8.64 -20.00
C GLN A 231 -1.40 9.06 -20.58
N SER A 232 -0.31 8.38 -20.21
CA SER A 232 1.05 8.69 -20.66
C SER A 232 1.45 7.94 -21.92
N LEU A 233 0.65 6.95 -22.37
CA LEU A 233 0.92 6.12 -23.53
C LEU A 233 0.13 6.60 -24.77
N ASP A 234 0.70 6.35 -25.95
CA ASP A 234 -0.03 6.47 -27.20
C ASP A 234 -1.08 5.35 -27.35
N THR A 235 -1.91 5.44 -28.38
CA THR A 235 -3.00 4.47 -28.60
C THR A 235 -2.53 3.02 -28.67
N ALA A 236 -1.38 2.77 -29.29
CA ALA A 236 -0.83 1.42 -29.41
C ALA A 236 -0.34 0.90 -28.04
N GLY A 237 0.32 1.75 -27.26
CA GLY A 237 0.75 1.43 -25.89
C GLY A 237 -0.42 1.19 -24.94
N GLN A 238 -1.49 2.00 -25.04
CA GLN A 238 -2.72 1.81 -24.26
C GLN A 238 -3.38 0.46 -24.55
N GLN A 239 -3.49 0.11 -25.83
CA GLN A 239 -4.04 -1.18 -26.25
C GLN A 239 -3.16 -2.34 -25.79
N GLY A 240 -1.84 -2.23 -25.94
CA GLY A 240 -0.89 -3.24 -25.53
C GLY A 240 -0.94 -3.51 -24.02
N LEU A 241 -0.88 -2.45 -23.20
CA LEU A 241 -1.00 -2.56 -21.74
C LEU A 241 -2.33 -3.20 -21.31
N SER A 242 -3.44 -2.74 -21.91
CA SER A 242 -4.77 -3.27 -21.58
C SER A 242 -4.92 -4.75 -21.95
N GLN A 243 -4.42 -5.16 -23.11
CA GLN A 243 -4.46 -6.56 -23.54
C GLN A 243 -3.58 -7.46 -22.65
N GLU A 244 -2.39 -6.99 -22.27
CA GLU A 244 -1.51 -7.77 -21.39
C GLU A 244 -2.12 -7.92 -19.99
N LEU A 245 -2.73 -6.88 -19.43
CA LEU A 245 -3.44 -6.95 -18.15
C LEU A 245 -4.63 -7.93 -18.22
N ILE A 246 -5.42 -7.89 -19.30
CA ILE A 246 -6.51 -8.86 -19.50
C ILE A 246 -5.96 -10.28 -19.58
N GLY A 247 -4.86 -10.51 -20.30
CA GLY A 247 -4.20 -11.81 -20.36
C GLY A 247 -3.77 -12.35 -19.00
N TRP A 248 -3.26 -11.48 -18.11
CA TRP A 248 -2.94 -11.85 -16.74
C TRP A 248 -4.20 -12.18 -15.92
N LEU A 249 -5.28 -11.39 -16.04
CA LEU A 249 -6.55 -11.67 -15.38
C LEU A 249 -7.12 -13.03 -15.79
N GLU A 250 -7.11 -13.35 -17.08
CA GLU A 250 -7.59 -14.64 -17.61
C GLU A 250 -6.73 -15.81 -17.11
N LYS A 251 -5.39 -15.63 -17.09
CA LYS A 251 -4.45 -16.64 -16.61
C LYS A 251 -4.66 -16.99 -15.12
N TYR A 252 -4.93 -15.98 -14.29
CA TYR A 252 -5.14 -16.16 -12.85
C TYR A 252 -6.59 -16.48 -12.46
N ASN A 253 -7.55 -16.35 -13.39
CA ASN A 253 -8.97 -16.57 -13.10
C ASN A 253 -9.25 -18.04 -12.75
N ILE A 254 -9.74 -18.27 -11.54
CA ILE A 254 -10.14 -19.60 -11.07
C ILE A 254 -11.65 -19.86 -11.20
N ALA A 255 -12.47 -18.84 -11.53
CA ALA A 255 -13.90 -18.99 -11.73
C ALA A 255 -14.21 -19.79 -13.01
N LYS A 256 -15.34 -20.52 -12.98
CA LYS A 256 -15.82 -21.36 -14.10
C LYS A 256 -17.21 -20.98 -14.58
N ASP A 257 -17.75 -19.89 -14.03
CA ASP A 257 -19.14 -19.44 -14.25
C ASP A 257 -19.25 -18.17 -15.10
N GLY A 258 -18.15 -17.77 -15.75
CA GLY A 258 -18.07 -16.55 -16.55
C GLY A 258 -17.73 -15.29 -15.75
N THR A 259 -17.64 -15.40 -14.42
CA THR A 259 -17.15 -14.30 -13.56
C THR A 259 -15.62 -14.29 -13.46
N LEU A 260 -15.07 -13.30 -12.76
CA LEU A 260 -13.66 -13.19 -12.48
C LEU A 260 -13.41 -13.40 -10.97
N VAL A 261 -12.63 -14.42 -10.64
CA VAL A 261 -12.07 -14.63 -9.28
C VAL A 261 -10.56 -14.83 -9.41
N VAL A 262 -9.79 -13.85 -8.98
CA VAL A 262 -8.33 -13.84 -9.11
C VAL A 262 -7.67 -13.80 -7.75
N PRO A 263 -6.93 -14.87 -7.36
CA PRO A 263 -6.13 -14.86 -6.14
C PRO A 263 -4.92 -13.93 -6.30
N SER A 264 -4.61 -13.18 -5.25
CA SER A 264 -3.35 -12.43 -5.14
C SER A 264 -2.80 -12.56 -3.73
N GLU A 265 -1.56 -13.00 -3.62
CA GLU A 265 -0.90 -13.15 -2.34
C GLU A 265 -0.38 -11.82 -1.80
N TYR A 266 -0.49 -11.65 -0.49
CA TYR A 266 0.15 -10.59 0.26
C TYR A 266 0.83 -11.15 1.50
N LEU A 267 1.89 -10.48 1.93
CA LEU A 267 2.56 -10.78 3.19
C LEU A 267 1.90 -9.95 4.29
N GLU A 268 1.33 -10.60 5.30
CA GLU A 268 0.95 -10.00 6.57
C GLU A 268 2.12 -10.18 7.53
N ALA A 269 2.62 -9.08 8.09
CA ALA A 269 3.79 -9.08 8.94
C ALA A 269 3.53 -8.28 10.21
N VAL A 270 3.90 -8.84 11.36
CA VAL A 270 3.86 -8.18 12.66
C VAL A 270 5.26 -8.21 13.26
N ALA A 271 5.87 -7.03 13.37
CA ALA A 271 7.14 -6.83 14.04
C ALA A 271 6.93 -6.25 15.44
N VAL A 272 7.75 -6.67 16.40
CA VAL A 272 7.81 -6.05 17.74
C VAL A 272 9.09 -5.24 17.83
N LYS A 273 9.00 -3.94 18.10
CA LYS A 273 10.15 -3.06 18.29
C LYS A 273 10.92 -3.38 19.57
N ARG A 274 12.24 -3.31 19.53
CA ARG A 274 13.11 -3.38 20.72
C ARG A 274 12.99 -2.19 21.64
#